data_26e11bfb96d3125958d83041373c8557
#
_entry.id   26e11bfb96d3125958d83041373c8557
#
_cell.length_a   1.000
_cell.length_b   1.000
_cell.length_c   1.000
_cell.angle_alpha   90.00
_cell.angle_beta   90.00
_cell.angle_gamma   90.00
#
_symmetry.space_group_name_H-M   'P 1'
#
loop_
_entity.id
_entity.type
_entity.pdbx_description
1 polymer ?
#
loop_
_entity_poly.entity_id
_entity_poly.type
_entity_poly.pdbx_seq_one_letter_code
_entity_poly.pdbx_strand_id
1 'polypeptide(L)'
;MVAVCDLAGQLRGKTLSLEKFAASLEQGCPFPPIFPITDFADVIRPVRAGAALDRLGDGRVQVIADSFRGMLWHGGARAVMFLDEMTGAEAQWEPRALYGQVLDRAAAQGL
;
A
#
# COMPACT_ATOMS: atom_id res chain seq x y z
N MET A 1 -5.26 9.03 -7.23
CA MET A 1 -5.44 7.69 -6.64
C MET A 1 -4.27 7.41 -5.72
N VAL A 2 -4.48 6.78 -4.60
CA VAL A 2 -3.45 6.21 -3.72
C VAL A 2 -3.62 4.70 -3.72
N ALA A 3 -2.52 3.94 -3.71
CA ALA A 3 -2.58 2.49 -3.86
C ALA A 3 -1.46 1.76 -3.11
N VAL A 4 -1.80 0.62 -2.55
CA VAL A 4 -0.87 -0.37 -1.99
C VAL A 4 -0.77 -1.58 -2.92
N CYS A 5 0.29 -2.35 -2.78
CA CYS A 5 0.49 -3.58 -3.54
C CYS A 5 0.05 -4.79 -2.70
N ASP A 6 -0.77 -5.67 -3.29
CA ASP A 6 -1.12 -6.93 -2.65
C ASP A 6 -0.08 -8.03 -2.91
N LEU A 7 -0.27 -9.22 -2.31
CA LEU A 7 0.64 -10.36 -2.47
C LEU A 7 0.74 -10.88 -3.92
N ALA A 8 -0.25 -10.62 -4.74
CA ALA A 8 -0.26 -11.00 -6.16
C ALA A 8 0.40 -9.95 -7.05
N GLY A 9 0.90 -8.84 -6.48
CA GLY A 9 1.47 -7.71 -7.20
C GLY A 9 0.43 -6.79 -7.82
N GLN A 10 -0.85 -6.92 -7.45
CA GLN A 10 -1.90 -6.03 -7.93
C GLN A 10 -1.95 -4.77 -7.08
N LEU A 11 -2.22 -3.64 -7.73
CA LEU A 11 -2.42 -2.37 -7.05
C LEU A 11 -3.87 -2.24 -6.57
N ARG A 12 -4.02 -2.15 -5.27
CA ARG A 12 -5.30 -1.91 -4.60
C ARG A 12 -5.35 -0.47 -4.14
N GLY A 13 -6.32 0.29 -4.64
CA GLY A 13 -6.31 1.72 -4.39
C GLY A 13 -7.67 2.35 -4.29
N LYS A 14 -7.67 3.61 -3.89
CA LYS A 14 -8.85 4.46 -3.84
C LYS A 14 -8.57 5.83 -4.43
N THR A 15 -9.60 6.42 -5.03
CA THR A 15 -9.54 7.79 -5.51
C THR A 15 -9.86 8.74 -4.37
N LEU A 16 -9.06 9.78 -4.22
CA LEU A 16 -9.24 10.85 -3.25
C LEU A 16 -9.50 12.17 -3.97
N SER A 17 -10.27 13.07 -3.35
CA SER A 17 -10.28 14.48 -3.74
C SER A 17 -8.91 15.11 -3.45
N LEU A 18 -8.59 16.23 -4.11
CA LEU A 18 -7.33 16.94 -3.85
C LEU A 18 -7.17 17.35 -2.38
N GLU A 19 -8.25 17.79 -1.75
CA GLU A 19 -8.27 18.17 -0.34
C GLU A 19 -7.92 16.98 0.57
N LYS A 20 -8.56 15.83 0.36
CA LYS A 20 -8.27 14.60 1.11
C LYS A 20 -6.86 14.09 0.84
N PHE A 21 -6.37 14.24 -0.39
CA PHE A 21 -5.02 13.88 -0.73
C PHE A 21 -3.99 14.77 -0.01
N ALA A 22 -4.20 16.09 0.01
CA ALA A 22 -3.32 17.00 0.73
C ALA A 22 -3.24 16.66 2.23
N ALA A 23 -4.36 16.39 2.87
CA ALA A 23 -4.38 15.93 4.25
C ALA A 23 -3.67 14.58 4.44
N SER A 24 -3.76 13.67 3.46
CA SER A 24 -3.10 12.36 3.56
C SER A 24 -1.57 12.41 3.43
N LEU A 25 -1.01 13.44 2.82
CA LEU A 25 0.44 13.65 2.77
C LEU A 25 1.04 13.87 4.17
N GLU A 26 0.32 14.55 5.05
CA GLU A 26 0.78 14.86 6.40
C GLU A 26 0.39 13.78 7.41
N GLN A 27 -0.86 13.32 7.33
CA GLN A 27 -1.46 12.47 8.36
C GLN A 27 -1.51 10.99 7.98
N GLY A 28 -1.10 10.65 6.75
CA GLY A 28 -1.35 9.35 6.17
C GLY A 28 -2.83 9.16 5.80
N CYS A 29 -3.13 8.02 5.22
CA CYS A 29 -4.46 7.66 4.73
C CYS A 29 -4.96 6.40 5.43
N PRO A 30 -6.20 6.34 5.91
CA PRO A 30 -6.75 5.09 6.43
C PRO A 30 -6.90 4.07 5.29
N PHE A 31 -6.44 2.85 5.53
CA PHE A 31 -6.47 1.78 4.55
C PHE A 31 -6.70 0.43 5.22
N PRO A 32 -7.57 -0.44 4.68
CA PRO A 32 -7.79 -1.76 5.26
C PRO A 32 -6.51 -2.59 5.28
N PRO A 33 -6.09 -3.15 6.42
CA PRO A 33 -4.85 -3.94 6.52
C PRO A 33 -4.97 -5.33 5.91
N ILE A 34 -6.10 -5.65 5.29
CA ILE A 34 -6.37 -6.94 4.64
C ILE A 34 -5.73 -7.09 3.25
N PHE A 35 -5.35 -5.99 2.59
CA PHE A 35 -4.84 -6.06 1.22
C PHE A 35 -3.56 -6.89 1.07
N PRO A 36 -2.59 -6.86 2.00
CA PRO A 36 -1.45 -7.74 1.93
C PRO A 36 -1.76 -9.24 1.97
N ILE A 37 -2.95 -9.62 2.45
CA ILE A 37 -3.39 -11.02 2.59
C ILE A 37 -4.56 -11.38 1.67
N THR A 38 -4.92 -10.49 0.77
CA THR A 38 -5.98 -10.71 -0.22
C THR A 38 -5.35 -11.30 -1.49
N ASP A 39 -5.91 -12.38 -2.00
CA ASP A 39 -5.45 -12.97 -3.26
C ASP A 39 -6.07 -12.29 -4.49
N PHE A 40 -5.68 -12.75 -5.68
CA PHE A 40 -6.14 -12.19 -6.96
C PHE A 40 -7.65 -12.33 -7.20
N ALA A 41 -8.33 -13.20 -6.44
CA ALA A 41 -9.78 -13.38 -6.51
C ALA A 41 -10.53 -12.60 -5.40
N ASP A 42 -9.86 -11.66 -4.75
CA ASP A 42 -10.38 -10.86 -3.64
C ASP A 42 -10.77 -11.69 -2.39
N VAL A 43 -10.18 -12.89 -2.27
CA VAL A 43 -10.39 -13.74 -1.11
C VAL A 43 -9.34 -13.45 -0.06
N ILE A 44 -9.79 -13.12 1.15
CA ILE A 44 -8.90 -12.97 2.31
C ILE A 44 -8.42 -14.35 2.73
N ARG A 45 -7.11 -14.58 2.70
CA ARG A 45 -6.50 -15.84 3.11
C ARG A 45 -6.18 -15.83 4.59
N PRO A 46 -6.54 -16.89 5.33
CA PRO A 46 -6.15 -16.99 6.73
C PRO A 46 -4.63 -17.04 6.84
N VAL A 47 -4.07 -16.13 7.64
CA VAL A 47 -2.64 -16.14 7.95
C VAL A 47 -2.42 -16.69 9.35
N ARG A 48 -1.43 -17.58 9.51
CA ARG A 48 -1.04 -18.14 10.81
C ARG A 48 -0.46 -17.10 11.78
N ALA A 49 -0.13 -15.94 11.27
CA ALA A 49 0.64 -14.93 11.98
C ALA A 49 -0.17 -14.07 12.95
N GLY A 50 -1.21 -14.63 13.50
CA GLY A 50 -1.79 -14.11 14.73
C GLY A 50 -2.82 -13.01 14.60
N ALA A 51 -3.50 -12.82 15.69
CA ALA A 51 -4.62 -11.94 16.00
C ALA A 51 -4.53 -10.44 15.61
N ALA A 52 -3.44 -9.99 15.02
CA ALA A 52 -3.31 -8.59 14.60
C ALA A 52 -4.19 -8.25 13.39
N LEU A 53 -4.45 -9.23 12.52
CA LEU A 53 -5.31 -9.07 11.34
C LEU A 53 -6.78 -9.38 11.61
N ASP A 54 -7.11 -9.94 12.77
CA ASP A 54 -8.50 -10.18 13.21
C ASP A 54 -9.22 -8.87 13.60
N ARG A 55 -8.47 -7.79 13.74
CA ARG A 55 -9.05 -6.47 13.98
C ARG A 55 -9.27 -5.80 12.61
N LEU A 56 -10.48 -5.91 12.10
CA LEU A 56 -10.94 -5.25 10.87
C LEU A 56 -11.03 -3.71 11.01
N GLY A 57 -10.12 -3.10 11.77
CA GLY A 57 -9.96 -1.65 11.82
C GLY A 57 -9.11 -1.16 10.66
N ASP A 58 -9.27 0.09 10.27
CA ASP A 58 -8.38 0.69 9.28
C ASP A 58 -6.95 0.79 9.84
N GLY A 59 -6.00 0.19 9.12
CA GLY A 59 -4.59 0.52 9.24
C GLY A 59 -4.32 1.92 8.67
N ARG A 60 -3.08 2.33 8.68
CA ARG A 60 -2.69 3.61 8.11
C ARG A 60 -1.58 3.39 7.09
N VAL A 61 -1.69 4.07 5.95
CA VAL A 61 -0.66 4.09 4.92
C VAL A 61 -0.10 5.50 4.78
N GLN A 62 1.17 5.59 4.43
CA GLN A 62 1.85 6.85 4.12
C GLN A 62 2.10 6.93 2.61
N VAL A 63 1.79 8.08 2.03
CA VAL A 63 1.99 8.34 0.60
C VAL A 63 3.49 8.46 0.31
N ILE A 64 3.96 7.73 -0.69
CA ILE A 64 5.34 7.84 -1.20
C ILE A 64 5.34 8.88 -2.31
N ALA A 65 5.79 10.09 -1.99
CA ALA A 65 5.71 11.24 -2.92
C ALA A 65 6.43 10.99 -4.25
N ASP A 66 7.59 10.33 -4.22
CA ASP A 66 8.40 10.05 -5.42
C ASP A 66 7.81 8.96 -6.33
N SER A 67 6.75 8.30 -5.87
CA SER A 67 6.03 7.28 -6.67
C SER A 67 5.02 7.87 -7.66
N PHE A 68 4.96 9.18 -7.80
CA PHE A 68 4.04 9.87 -8.71
C PHE A 68 4.02 9.27 -10.12
N ARG A 69 2.83 8.97 -10.64
CA ARG A 69 2.60 8.54 -12.02
C ARG A 69 1.31 9.16 -12.57
N GLY A 70 1.37 9.64 -13.82
CA GLY A 70 0.17 10.07 -14.55
C GLY A 70 -0.68 8.87 -14.96
N MET A 71 -1.99 8.98 -14.81
CA MET A 71 -2.95 7.94 -15.21
C MET A 71 -3.58 8.30 -16.57
N LEU A 72 -2.87 8.03 -17.66
CA LEU A 72 -3.31 8.39 -19.02
C LEU A 72 -4.53 7.60 -19.48
N TRP A 73 -4.77 6.44 -18.91
CA TRP A 73 -5.89 5.53 -19.23
C TRP A 73 -7.20 5.88 -18.54
N HIS A 74 -7.21 6.88 -17.66
CA HIS A 74 -8.39 7.22 -16.87
C HIS A 74 -9.26 8.27 -17.57
N GLY A 75 -9.84 7.92 -18.74
CA GLY A 75 -10.87 8.70 -19.41
C GLY A 75 -10.52 10.14 -19.78
N GLY A 76 -9.26 10.47 -19.99
CA GLY A 76 -8.81 11.83 -20.27
C GLY A 76 -8.83 12.77 -19.04
N ALA A 77 -9.24 12.28 -17.89
CA ALA A 77 -9.16 13.03 -16.64
C ALA A 77 -7.69 13.24 -16.23
N ARG A 78 -7.38 14.40 -15.68
CA ARG A 78 -6.07 14.69 -15.07
C ARG A 78 -5.99 13.94 -13.74
N ALA A 79 -5.80 12.63 -13.82
CA ALA A 79 -5.65 11.77 -12.66
C ALA A 79 -4.19 11.36 -12.49
N VAL A 80 -3.77 11.25 -11.27
CA VAL A 80 -2.44 10.80 -10.88
C VAL A 80 -2.54 9.68 -9.86
N MET A 81 -1.52 8.83 -9.81
CA MET A 81 -1.41 7.75 -8.85
C MET A 81 -0.15 7.93 -8.02
N PHE A 82 -0.27 7.61 -6.75
CA PHE A 82 0.85 7.43 -5.84
C PHE A 82 0.78 6.04 -5.24
N LEU A 83 1.94 5.46 -4.97
CA LEU A 83 2.04 4.27 -4.13
C LEU A 83 2.07 4.69 -2.67
N ASP A 84 1.51 3.85 -1.83
CA ASP A 84 1.48 4.04 -0.39
C ASP A 84 2.21 2.87 0.27
N GLU A 85 2.73 3.09 1.47
CA GLU A 85 3.29 2.06 2.34
C GLU A 85 2.50 1.98 3.63
N MET A 86 2.22 0.77 4.09
CA MET A 86 1.60 0.57 5.40
C MET A 86 2.56 0.99 6.50
N THR A 87 2.02 1.58 7.54
CA THR A 87 2.77 2.03 8.71
C THR A 87 2.34 1.27 9.96
N GLY A 88 3.16 1.30 11.00
CA GLY A 88 2.85 0.62 12.26
C GLY A 88 3.10 -0.88 12.20
N ALA A 89 2.31 -1.65 12.96
CA ALA A 89 2.48 -3.10 13.07
C ALA A 89 2.18 -3.85 11.77
N GLU A 90 1.34 -3.28 10.92
CA GLU A 90 0.92 -3.85 9.65
C GLU A 90 2.02 -3.80 8.58
N ALA A 91 2.96 -2.87 8.69
CA ALA A 91 4.07 -2.69 7.74
C ALA A 91 4.90 -3.97 7.55
N GLN A 92 5.03 -4.78 8.59
CA GLN A 92 5.79 -6.05 8.51
C GLN A 92 5.20 -7.08 7.55
N TRP A 93 3.94 -6.93 7.16
CA TRP A 93 3.23 -7.85 6.25
C TRP A 93 3.11 -7.30 4.84
N GLU A 94 3.50 -6.07 4.62
CA GLU A 94 3.40 -5.44 3.33
C GLU A 94 4.47 -5.96 2.37
N PRO A 95 4.10 -6.45 1.16
CA PRO A 95 5.06 -6.99 0.20
C PRO A 95 6.17 -6.02 -0.18
N ARG A 96 5.84 -4.73 -0.29
CA ARG A 96 6.79 -3.68 -0.64
C ARG A 96 7.84 -3.44 0.46
N ALA A 97 7.41 -3.42 1.73
CA ALA A 97 8.31 -3.29 2.87
C ALA A 97 9.23 -4.50 2.99
N LEU A 98 8.70 -5.71 2.77
CA LEU A 98 9.49 -6.94 2.74
C LEU A 98 10.53 -6.93 1.61
N TYR A 99 10.13 -6.46 0.42
CA TYR A 99 11.04 -6.33 -0.71
C TYR A 99 12.15 -5.31 -0.43
N GLY A 100 11.83 -4.17 0.18
CA GLY A 100 12.81 -3.18 0.61
C GLY A 100 13.88 -3.79 1.53
N GLN A 101 13.46 -4.57 2.52
CA GLN A 101 14.40 -5.27 3.42
C GLN A 101 15.33 -6.25 2.68
N VAL A 102 14.86 -6.91 1.62
CA VAL A 102 15.69 -7.78 0.79
C VAL A 102 16.72 -6.97 0.02
N LEU A 103 16.33 -5.83 -0.56
CA LEU A 103 17.24 -4.94 -1.28
C LEU A 103 18.31 -4.37 -0.34
N ASP A 104 17.94 -3.96 0.87
CA ASP A 104 18.89 -3.44 1.87
C ASP A 104 19.93 -4.50 2.26
N ARG A 105 19.49 -5.75 2.43
CA ARG A 105 20.41 -6.87 2.71
C ARG A 105 21.33 -7.17 1.54
N ALA A 106 20.82 -7.12 0.31
CA ALA A 106 21.63 -7.31 -0.88
C ALA A 106 22.70 -6.22 -1.02
N ALA A 107 22.31 -4.96 -0.85
CA ALA A 107 23.23 -3.82 -0.88
C ALA A 107 24.32 -3.93 0.21
N ALA A 108 23.97 -4.39 1.42
CA ALA A 108 24.93 -4.63 2.49
C ALA A 108 25.96 -5.74 2.17
N GLN A 109 25.65 -6.58 1.18
CA GLN A 109 26.54 -7.64 0.66
C GLN A 109 27.29 -7.22 -0.62
N GLY A 110 27.09 -5.99 -1.09
CA GLY A 110 27.73 -5.46 -2.30
C GLY A 110 27.06 -5.91 -3.61
N LEU A 111 25.79 -6.31 -3.56
CA LEU A 111 24.98 -6.71 -4.72
C LEU A 111 24.11 -5.56 -5.22
#